data_96d9e45ad7192d515202aa8c89177313
#
_entry.id   96d9e45ad7192d515202aa8c89177313
#
_cell.length_a   1.000
_cell.length_b   1.000
_cell.length_c   1.000
_cell.angle_alpha   90.00
_cell.angle_beta   90.00
_cell.angle_gamma   90.00
#
_symmetry.space_group_name_H-M   'P 1'
#
loop_
_entity.id
_entity.type
_entity.pdbx_description
1 polymer ?
#
loop_
_entity_poly.entity_id
_entity_poly.type
_entity_poly.pdbx_seq_one_letter_code
_entity_poly.pdbx_strand_id
1 'polypeptide(L)'
;EIIETKGHTFEKDGAKWFRTTEFGDDKDRVLLRENGEPTYYLTDVGYHKNKIDRDHDHYINIFGADHHGYIPRLTSAFDVMKNNHQNIEFILYQLVNLYEDGIKKMMSTRRGEFYSLSDLREELGTDVIKFFFLEKKSDHTMDFDMDLARDESKNNPYFYAQYAYVRCCSILAKAKYDPKEEVDLSEISNCFEIVSKAINYPHFLKEYALERSPHSLVHFIKEFSADFHSFYESSPVISDNKAVSNSRLLITLITKQILKNSFKILNVEPLEKM
;
A
#
# COMPACT_ATOMS: atom_id res chain seq x y z
N GLU A 1 17.45 23.32 21.45
CA GLU A 1 17.22 23.38 22.91
C GLU A 1 17.22 21.99 23.54
N ILE A 2 16.32 21.03 23.17
CA ILE A 2 16.27 19.68 23.80
C ILE A 2 17.58 18.91 23.64
N ILE A 3 18.12 18.84 22.41
CA ILE A 3 19.37 18.16 22.09
C ILE A 3 20.52 18.80 22.87
N GLU A 4 20.52 20.12 22.99
CA GLU A 4 21.50 20.90 23.73
C GLU A 4 21.39 20.67 25.25
N THR A 5 20.17 20.73 25.80
CA THR A 5 19.92 20.47 27.23
C THR A 5 20.36 19.07 27.66
N LYS A 6 20.27 18.10 26.73
CA LYS A 6 20.75 16.72 26.97
C LYS A 6 22.25 16.54 26.74
N GLY A 7 22.99 17.62 26.38
CA GLY A 7 24.45 17.62 26.24
C GLY A 7 24.98 17.04 24.93
N HIS A 8 24.13 16.82 23.93
CA HIS A 8 24.53 16.23 22.65
C HIS A 8 24.92 17.26 21.58
N THR A 9 25.21 18.50 21.97
CA THR A 9 25.71 19.52 21.06
C THR A 9 27.13 19.95 21.42
N PHE A 10 27.87 20.51 20.47
CA PHE A 10 29.14 21.18 20.65
C PHE A 10 29.31 22.29 19.63
N GLU A 11 30.25 23.20 19.91
CA GLU A 11 30.63 24.25 18.98
C GLU A 11 31.94 23.92 18.29
N LYS A 12 32.00 24.12 17.00
CA LYS A 12 33.21 23.96 16.19
C LYS A 12 33.12 24.89 14.99
N ASP A 13 34.21 25.62 14.72
CA ASP A 13 34.35 26.55 13.59
C ASP A 13 33.20 27.59 13.53
N GLY A 14 32.78 28.10 14.70
CA GLY A 14 31.68 29.05 14.83
C GLY A 14 30.28 28.48 14.61
N ALA A 15 30.16 27.22 14.29
CA ALA A 15 28.89 26.53 14.06
C ALA A 15 28.50 25.63 15.23
N LYS A 16 27.18 25.43 15.44
CA LYS A 16 26.66 24.50 16.44
C LYS A 16 26.39 23.15 15.79
N TRP A 17 26.98 22.11 16.36
CA TRP A 17 26.93 20.73 15.88
C TRP A 17 26.16 19.82 16.82
N PHE A 18 25.55 18.77 16.27
CA PHE A 18 24.97 17.65 17.01
C PHE A 18 25.85 16.41 16.84
N ARG A 19 26.14 15.72 17.95
CA ARG A 19 26.93 14.47 18.01
C ARG A 19 26.10 13.29 17.51
N THR A 20 25.72 13.30 16.24
CA THR A 20 24.89 12.23 15.65
C THR A 20 25.62 10.91 15.57
N THR A 21 26.97 10.91 15.62
CA THR A 21 27.79 9.69 15.69
C THR A 21 27.55 8.87 16.95
N GLU A 22 27.14 9.50 18.05
CA GLU A 22 26.77 8.79 19.29
C GLU A 22 25.51 7.93 19.11
N PHE A 23 24.74 8.16 18.05
CA PHE A 23 23.48 7.52 17.73
C PHE A 23 23.49 6.74 16.40
N GLY A 24 24.69 6.46 15.85
CA GLY A 24 24.87 5.60 14.68
C GLY A 24 24.88 6.29 13.32
N ASP A 25 24.95 7.63 13.27
CA ASP A 25 25.23 8.36 12.03
C ASP A 25 26.74 8.24 11.65
N ASP A 26 27.08 8.42 10.38
CA ASP A 26 28.45 8.32 9.86
C ASP A 26 29.34 9.51 10.28
N LYS A 27 28.76 10.66 10.61
CA LYS A 27 29.45 11.86 11.10
C LYS A 27 28.51 12.80 11.83
N ASP A 28 29.08 13.67 12.67
CA ASP A 28 28.31 14.74 13.34
C ASP A 28 27.74 15.75 12.34
N ARG A 29 26.65 16.40 12.72
CA ARG A 29 25.87 17.27 11.81
C ARG A 29 25.72 18.67 12.35
N VAL A 30 25.89 19.66 11.46
CA VAL A 30 25.66 21.08 11.77
C VAL A 30 24.16 21.31 11.96
N LEU A 31 23.79 21.91 13.08
CA LEU A 31 22.44 22.42 13.34
C LEU A 31 22.31 23.89 12.96
N LEU A 32 23.22 24.74 13.46
CA LEU A 32 23.32 26.15 13.14
C LEU A 32 24.65 26.43 12.47
N ARG A 33 24.62 27.22 11.40
CA ARG A 33 25.81 27.70 10.69
C ARG A 33 26.50 28.77 11.51
N GLU A 34 27.72 29.15 11.11
CA GLU A 34 28.50 30.25 11.70
C GLU A 34 27.72 31.57 11.77
N ASN A 35 26.93 31.87 10.75
CA ASN A 35 26.07 33.05 10.71
C ASN A 35 24.79 32.95 11.55
N GLY A 36 24.60 31.87 12.32
CA GLY A 36 23.41 31.60 13.15
C GLY A 36 22.21 31.08 12.39
N GLU A 37 22.28 30.91 11.05
CA GLU A 37 21.17 30.35 10.27
C GLU A 37 20.99 28.85 10.48
N PRO A 38 19.75 28.36 10.58
CA PRO A 38 19.47 26.94 10.70
C PRO A 38 19.83 26.20 9.39
N THR A 39 20.31 24.98 9.54
CA THR A 39 20.42 24.05 8.42
C THR A 39 19.06 23.40 8.12
N TYR A 40 18.88 22.83 6.94
CA TYR A 40 17.71 21.99 6.63
C TYR A 40 17.55 20.87 7.64
N TYR A 41 18.66 20.31 8.11
CA TYR A 41 18.62 19.25 9.13
C TYR A 41 17.98 19.74 10.45
N LEU A 42 18.31 20.94 10.92
CA LEU A 42 17.67 21.50 12.10
C LEU A 42 16.17 21.74 11.90
N THR A 43 15.77 22.11 10.69
CA THR A 43 14.34 22.26 10.34
C THR A 43 13.62 20.91 10.43
N ASP A 44 14.24 19.85 9.90
CA ASP A 44 13.70 18.48 9.98
C ASP A 44 13.64 17.96 11.42
N VAL A 45 14.66 18.25 12.24
CA VAL A 45 14.65 17.97 13.68
C VAL A 45 13.46 18.64 14.37
N GLY A 46 13.21 19.92 14.05
CA GLY A 46 12.05 20.66 14.55
C GLY A 46 10.72 20.02 14.13
N TYR A 47 10.62 19.58 12.89
CA TYR A 47 9.44 18.89 12.37
C TYR A 47 9.21 17.53 13.08
N HIS A 48 10.26 16.76 13.32
CA HIS A 48 10.16 15.51 14.06
C HIS A 48 9.80 15.73 15.54
N LYS A 49 10.28 16.84 16.14
CA LYS A 49 9.83 17.24 17.48
C LYS A 49 8.33 17.51 17.50
N ASN A 50 7.80 18.21 16.52
CA ASN A 50 6.35 18.43 16.39
C ASN A 50 5.57 17.11 16.24
N LYS A 51 6.13 16.12 15.50
CA LYS A 51 5.53 14.78 15.43
C LYS A 51 5.50 14.10 16.81
N ILE A 52 6.63 14.11 17.52
CA ILE A 52 6.79 13.51 18.85
C ILE A 52 5.77 14.11 19.84
N ASP A 53 5.53 15.42 19.77
CA ASP A 53 4.59 16.13 20.65
C ASP A 53 3.12 15.72 20.41
N ARG A 54 2.80 15.06 19.31
CA ARG A 54 1.48 14.47 19.06
C ARG A 54 1.25 13.13 19.80
N ASP A 55 2.28 12.62 20.45
CA ASP A 55 2.29 11.49 21.38
C ASP A 55 1.69 10.19 20.83
N HIS A 56 2.14 9.79 19.63
CA HIS A 56 1.83 8.49 19.06
C HIS A 56 2.90 7.45 19.43
N ASP A 57 2.53 6.16 19.44
CA ASP A 57 3.46 5.07 19.69
C ASP A 57 4.39 4.80 18.50
N HIS A 58 3.90 4.98 17.27
CA HIS A 58 4.62 4.72 16.03
C HIS A 58 4.56 5.90 15.06
N TYR A 59 5.72 6.22 14.50
CA TYR A 59 5.89 7.25 13.47
C TYR A 59 6.46 6.63 12.22
N ILE A 60 5.73 6.72 11.12
CA ILE A 60 6.16 6.18 9.83
C ILE A 60 6.50 7.35 8.92
N ASN A 61 7.73 7.36 8.41
CA ASN A 61 8.18 8.32 7.40
C ASN A 61 8.35 7.60 6.06
N ILE A 62 7.78 8.17 5.02
CA ILE A 62 7.84 7.63 3.66
C ILE A 62 8.73 8.55 2.84
N PHE A 63 9.85 8.03 2.34
CA PHE A 63 10.85 8.78 1.58
C PHE A 63 11.13 8.14 0.22
N GLY A 64 11.59 8.93 -0.74
CA GLY A 64 12.26 8.41 -1.93
C GLY A 64 13.57 7.72 -1.57
N ALA A 65 13.97 6.72 -2.33
CA ALA A 65 15.17 5.92 -2.05
C ALA A 65 16.46 6.74 -2.08
N ASP A 66 16.49 7.87 -2.77
CA ASP A 66 17.58 8.84 -2.77
C ASP A 66 17.83 9.48 -1.40
N HIS A 67 16.85 9.43 -0.50
CA HIS A 67 16.95 9.91 0.87
C HIS A 67 17.44 8.85 1.89
N HIS A 68 17.86 7.65 1.47
CA HIS A 68 18.29 6.59 2.39
C HIS A 68 19.40 7.04 3.36
N GLY A 69 20.35 7.87 2.91
CA GLY A 69 21.42 8.43 3.73
C GLY A 69 20.96 9.47 4.76
N TYR A 70 19.67 9.85 4.73
CA TYR A 70 19.08 10.77 5.70
C TYR A 70 18.53 10.06 6.94
N ILE A 71 18.26 8.76 6.84
CA ILE A 71 17.65 7.95 7.89
C ILE A 71 18.48 7.99 9.20
N PRO A 72 19.81 7.71 9.21
CA PRO A 72 20.58 7.73 10.45
C PRO A 72 20.53 9.09 11.16
N ARG A 73 20.53 10.19 10.40
CA ARG A 73 20.45 11.56 10.95
C ARG A 73 19.13 11.80 11.68
N LEU A 74 18.01 11.42 11.06
CA LEU A 74 16.69 11.60 11.65
C LEU A 74 16.45 10.66 12.82
N THR A 75 16.93 9.42 12.72
CA THR A 75 16.90 8.45 13.84
C THR A 75 17.66 8.99 15.05
N SER A 76 18.88 9.55 14.85
CA SER A 76 19.65 10.17 15.92
C SER A 76 18.89 11.28 16.63
N ALA A 77 18.27 12.17 15.86
CA ALA A 77 17.48 13.27 16.43
C ALA A 77 16.23 12.76 17.17
N PHE A 78 15.55 11.78 16.59
CA PHE A 78 14.37 11.17 17.18
C PHE A 78 14.70 10.47 18.51
N ASP A 79 15.78 9.69 18.55
CA ASP A 79 16.21 8.95 19.74
C ASP A 79 16.54 9.86 20.92
N VAL A 80 17.11 11.03 20.64
CA VAL A 80 17.36 12.04 21.69
C VAL A 80 16.06 12.67 22.20
N MET A 81 15.05 12.85 21.35
CA MET A 81 13.85 13.63 21.68
C MET A 81 12.67 12.78 22.13
N LYS A 82 12.62 11.51 21.74
CA LYS A 82 11.48 10.62 21.97
C LYS A 82 11.23 10.29 23.44
N ASN A 83 10.02 9.87 23.75
CA ASN A 83 9.65 9.14 24.95
C ASN A 83 9.97 7.64 24.78
N ASN A 84 10.12 6.88 25.88
CA ASN A 84 10.56 5.47 25.83
C ASN A 84 9.64 4.54 25.03
N HIS A 85 8.34 4.84 24.93
CA HIS A 85 7.36 4.02 24.19
C HIS A 85 7.30 4.33 22.68
N GLN A 86 7.93 5.43 22.23
CA GLN A 86 7.82 5.91 20.86
C GLN A 86 8.86 5.27 19.93
N ASN A 87 8.42 4.90 18.73
CA ASN A 87 9.25 4.28 17.70
C ASN A 87 9.13 5.02 16.38
N ILE A 88 10.21 5.04 15.61
CA ILE A 88 10.24 5.60 14.25
C ILE A 88 10.58 4.51 13.24
N GLU A 89 9.86 4.52 12.13
CA GLU A 89 10.05 3.62 10.99
C GLU A 89 10.20 4.44 9.71
N PHE A 90 11.04 3.97 8.79
CA PHE A 90 11.23 4.60 7.49
C PHE A 90 10.90 3.61 6.38
N ILE A 91 10.01 4.01 5.48
CA ILE A 91 9.68 3.26 4.27
C ILE A 91 10.29 4.01 3.09
N LEU A 92 11.14 3.33 2.33
CA LEU A 92 11.76 3.87 1.14
C LEU A 92 11.01 3.41 -0.10
N TYR A 93 10.67 4.37 -0.97
CA TYR A 93 10.07 4.12 -2.27
C TYR A 93 11.08 4.32 -3.39
N GLN A 94 11.18 3.33 -4.26
CA GLN A 94 12.00 3.38 -5.46
C GLN A 94 11.33 4.21 -6.57
N LEU A 95 12.11 4.50 -7.60
CA LEU A 95 11.65 5.26 -8.76
C LEU A 95 10.61 4.48 -9.56
N VAL A 96 9.65 5.19 -10.13
CA VAL A 96 8.70 4.69 -11.12
C VAL A 96 9.16 5.14 -12.51
N ASN A 97 9.36 4.18 -13.40
CA ASN A 97 9.60 4.43 -14.81
C ASN A 97 8.28 4.30 -15.57
N LEU A 98 7.94 5.24 -16.42
CA LEU A 98 6.77 5.15 -17.28
C LEU A 98 7.15 4.54 -18.64
N TYR A 99 6.33 3.60 -19.11
CA TYR A 99 6.45 2.97 -20.43
C TYR A 99 5.15 3.17 -21.22
N GLU A 100 5.27 3.49 -22.50
CA GLU A 100 4.20 3.60 -23.46
C GLU A 100 4.68 3.04 -24.79
N ASP A 101 3.90 2.19 -25.45
CA ASP A 101 4.29 1.43 -26.65
C ASP A 101 5.61 0.63 -26.45
N GLY A 102 5.83 0.13 -25.24
CA GLY A 102 7.05 -0.56 -24.85
C GLY A 102 8.29 0.33 -24.73
N ILE A 103 8.16 1.64 -24.89
CA ILE A 103 9.26 2.60 -24.86
C ILE A 103 9.24 3.39 -23.54
N LYS A 104 10.39 3.44 -22.86
CA LYS A 104 10.53 4.24 -21.65
C LYS A 104 10.37 5.73 -21.95
N LYS A 105 9.43 6.39 -21.30
CA LYS A 105 9.26 7.85 -21.38
C LYS A 105 10.39 8.54 -20.63
N MET A 106 11.11 9.39 -21.34
CA MET A 106 12.14 10.22 -20.72
C MET A 106 11.52 11.36 -19.95
N MET A 107 11.75 11.37 -18.64
CA MET A 107 11.30 12.44 -17.76
C MET A 107 12.43 13.44 -17.55
N SER A 108 12.28 14.67 -18.01
CA SER A 108 13.27 15.73 -17.80
C SER A 108 12.61 17.01 -17.35
N THR A 109 12.73 17.31 -16.06
CA THR A 109 12.28 18.58 -15.49
C THR A 109 12.97 19.80 -16.14
N ARG A 110 14.22 19.64 -16.62
CA ARG A 110 14.98 20.71 -17.29
C ARG A 110 14.48 21.03 -18.69
N ARG A 111 13.84 20.05 -19.38
CA ARG A 111 13.28 20.22 -20.72
C ARG A 111 11.79 20.49 -20.73
N GLY A 112 11.13 20.51 -19.54
CA GLY A 112 9.68 20.61 -19.45
C GLY A 112 8.92 19.37 -19.94
N GLU A 113 9.64 18.28 -20.21
CA GLU A 113 9.07 17.00 -20.63
C GLU A 113 8.92 16.12 -19.38
N PHE A 114 7.82 16.26 -18.69
CA PHE A 114 7.48 15.35 -17.60
C PHE A 114 5.98 15.04 -17.64
N TYR A 115 5.66 13.81 -17.29
CA TYR A 115 4.29 13.37 -17.11
C TYR A 115 3.97 13.49 -15.61
N SER A 116 3.06 14.37 -15.26
CA SER A 116 2.73 14.59 -13.85
C SER A 116 1.79 13.51 -13.33
N LEU A 117 1.73 13.32 -12.01
CA LEU A 117 0.73 12.44 -11.39
C LEU A 117 -0.69 12.94 -11.67
N SER A 118 -0.88 14.24 -11.87
CA SER A 118 -2.17 14.81 -12.27
C SER A 118 -2.58 14.34 -13.66
N ASP A 119 -1.66 14.35 -14.62
CA ASP A 119 -1.92 13.89 -16.00
C ASP A 119 -2.30 12.40 -15.99
N LEU A 120 -1.55 11.57 -15.25
CA LEU A 120 -1.88 10.16 -15.08
C LEU A 120 -3.28 9.95 -14.48
N ARG A 121 -3.65 10.76 -13.48
CA ARG A 121 -4.96 10.67 -12.83
C ARG A 121 -6.11 11.07 -13.76
N GLU A 122 -5.91 12.08 -14.56
CA GLU A 122 -6.92 12.52 -15.55
C GLU A 122 -7.12 11.48 -16.63
N GLU A 123 -6.05 10.81 -17.04
CA GLU A 123 -6.09 9.82 -18.13
C GLU A 123 -6.58 8.45 -17.68
N LEU A 124 -6.04 7.90 -16.58
CA LEU A 124 -6.24 6.51 -16.18
C LEU A 124 -7.23 6.33 -15.01
N GLY A 125 -7.53 7.43 -14.32
CA GLY A 125 -8.29 7.38 -13.08
C GLY A 125 -7.44 7.01 -11.86
N THR A 126 -7.86 7.53 -10.72
CA THR A 126 -7.10 7.42 -9.46
C THR A 126 -6.96 5.97 -8.98
N ASP A 127 -7.99 5.15 -9.15
CA ASP A 127 -8.04 3.80 -8.57
C ASP A 127 -7.21 2.80 -9.36
N VAL A 128 -7.14 2.94 -10.68
CA VAL A 128 -6.21 2.18 -11.53
C VAL A 128 -4.77 2.44 -11.09
N ILE A 129 -4.39 3.72 -10.96
CA ILE A 129 -3.04 4.11 -10.55
C ILE A 129 -2.69 3.55 -9.18
N LYS A 130 -3.59 3.70 -8.19
CA LYS A 130 -3.37 3.15 -6.83
C LYS A 130 -3.13 1.65 -6.89
N PHE A 131 -3.97 0.91 -7.61
CA PHE A 131 -3.87 -0.53 -7.70
C PHE A 131 -2.54 -0.97 -8.30
N PHE A 132 -2.11 -0.34 -9.40
CA PHE A 132 -0.82 -0.64 -10.04
C PHE A 132 0.36 -0.24 -9.16
N PHE A 133 0.34 0.96 -8.56
CA PHE A 133 1.46 1.42 -7.73
C PHE A 133 1.62 0.60 -6.45
N LEU A 134 0.52 0.09 -5.90
CA LEU A 134 0.54 -0.78 -4.74
C LEU A 134 0.88 -2.25 -5.08
N GLU A 135 0.92 -2.65 -6.35
CA GLU A 135 1.28 -4.01 -6.75
C GLU A 135 2.76 -4.33 -6.50
N LYS A 136 3.62 -3.31 -6.52
CA LYS A 136 5.05 -3.48 -6.30
C LYS A 136 5.45 -3.18 -4.86
N LYS A 137 6.43 -3.95 -4.37
CA LYS A 137 7.05 -3.66 -3.08
C LYS A 137 7.78 -2.32 -3.16
N SER A 138 7.73 -1.53 -2.10
CA SER A 138 8.25 -0.16 -2.08
C SER A 138 9.75 -0.05 -2.40
N ASP A 139 10.54 -1.07 -2.05
CA ASP A 139 11.99 -1.13 -2.28
C ASP A 139 12.40 -1.60 -3.68
N HIS A 140 11.42 -1.89 -4.57
CA HIS A 140 11.66 -2.30 -5.95
C HIS A 140 11.30 -1.18 -6.93
N THR A 141 12.17 -0.97 -7.92
CA THR A 141 11.86 -0.08 -9.05
C THR A 141 10.62 -0.60 -9.80
N MET A 142 9.71 0.31 -10.12
CA MET A 142 8.51 -0.01 -10.85
C MET A 142 8.63 0.46 -12.30
N ASP A 143 8.40 -0.44 -13.24
CA ASP A 143 8.13 -0.12 -14.63
C ASP A 143 6.60 -0.10 -14.81
N PHE A 144 6.04 1.08 -14.97
CA PHE A 144 4.60 1.30 -15.10
C PHE A 144 4.24 1.31 -16.58
N ASP A 145 3.49 0.31 -17.00
CA ASP A 145 2.99 0.14 -18.37
C ASP A 145 1.67 0.90 -18.52
N MET A 146 1.71 2.02 -19.25
CA MET A 146 0.56 2.87 -19.49
C MET A 146 -0.46 2.20 -20.40
N ASP A 147 -0.01 1.38 -21.35
CA ASP A 147 -0.90 0.69 -22.29
C ASP A 147 -1.72 -0.38 -21.57
N LEU A 148 -1.05 -1.15 -20.68
CA LEU A 148 -1.75 -2.11 -19.82
C LEU A 148 -2.71 -1.41 -18.84
N ALA A 149 -2.32 -0.25 -18.32
CA ALA A 149 -3.17 0.50 -17.39
C ALA A 149 -4.43 1.10 -18.06
N ARG A 150 -4.35 1.41 -19.37
CA ARG A 150 -5.49 1.85 -20.21
C ARG A 150 -6.42 0.70 -20.63
N ASP A 151 -5.90 -0.52 -20.68
CA ASP A 151 -6.68 -1.68 -21.14
C ASP A 151 -7.81 -1.98 -20.14
N GLU A 152 -9.06 -1.82 -20.56
CA GLU A 152 -10.23 -2.15 -19.73
C GLU A 152 -10.63 -3.63 -19.80
N SER A 153 -9.79 -4.47 -20.40
CA SER A 153 -10.03 -5.92 -20.51
C SER A 153 -9.51 -6.70 -19.28
N LYS A 154 -9.70 -8.01 -19.34
CA LYS A 154 -9.18 -8.96 -18.33
C LYS A 154 -7.65 -9.02 -18.24
N ASN A 155 -6.92 -8.40 -19.17
CA ASN A 155 -5.46 -8.33 -19.11
C ASN A 155 -5.00 -7.34 -18.04
N ASN A 156 -5.79 -6.29 -17.79
CA ASN A 156 -5.53 -5.33 -16.73
C ASN A 156 -5.91 -5.93 -15.36
N PRO A 157 -4.97 -6.08 -14.44
CA PRO A 157 -5.21 -6.72 -13.14
C PRO A 157 -6.25 -6.00 -12.27
N TYR A 158 -6.37 -4.68 -12.40
CA TYR A 158 -7.40 -3.90 -11.72
C TYR A 158 -8.79 -4.27 -12.22
N PHE A 159 -9.03 -4.22 -13.54
CA PHE A 159 -10.31 -4.55 -14.12
C PHE A 159 -10.65 -6.02 -13.92
N TYR A 160 -9.67 -6.92 -14.04
CA TYR A 160 -9.86 -8.35 -13.75
C TYR A 160 -10.41 -8.59 -12.34
N ALA A 161 -9.87 -7.91 -11.35
CA ALA A 161 -10.36 -8.00 -9.97
C ALA A 161 -11.74 -7.35 -9.78
N GLN A 162 -11.99 -6.20 -10.44
CA GLN A 162 -13.30 -5.55 -10.43
C GLN A 162 -14.37 -6.43 -11.09
N TYR A 163 -14.05 -7.13 -12.19
CA TYR A 163 -14.97 -8.08 -12.81
C TYR A 163 -15.43 -9.19 -11.86
N ALA A 164 -14.55 -9.71 -11.00
CA ALA A 164 -14.94 -10.68 -9.99
C ALA A 164 -15.97 -10.10 -9.03
N TYR A 165 -15.75 -8.88 -8.55
CA TYR A 165 -16.67 -8.20 -7.64
C TYR A 165 -18.02 -7.88 -8.29
N VAL A 166 -18.04 -7.31 -9.51
CA VAL A 166 -19.25 -7.00 -10.29
C VAL A 166 -20.06 -8.27 -10.56
N ARG A 167 -19.38 -9.37 -10.88
CA ARG A 167 -20.01 -10.68 -11.08
C ARG A 167 -20.71 -11.17 -9.83
N CYS A 168 -20.06 -11.08 -8.68
CA CYS A 168 -20.69 -11.38 -7.38
C CYS A 168 -21.94 -10.51 -7.16
N CYS A 169 -21.86 -9.21 -7.41
CA CYS A 169 -23.01 -8.29 -7.30
C CYS A 169 -24.16 -8.73 -8.19
N SER A 170 -23.87 -9.05 -9.45
CA SER A 170 -24.87 -9.45 -10.46
C SER A 170 -25.55 -10.77 -10.10
N ILE A 171 -24.82 -11.76 -9.58
CA ILE A 171 -25.36 -13.04 -9.13
C ILE A 171 -26.28 -12.83 -7.92
N LEU A 172 -25.82 -12.08 -6.92
CA LEU A 172 -26.57 -11.84 -5.68
C LEU A 172 -27.78 -10.91 -5.88
N ALA A 173 -27.85 -10.18 -6.98
CA ALA A 173 -29.05 -9.44 -7.39
C ALA A 173 -30.14 -10.36 -7.95
N LYS A 174 -29.76 -11.50 -8.55
CA LYS A 174 -30.69 -12.48 -9.13
C LYS A 174 -31.18 -13.52 -8.13
N ALA A 175 -30.34 -13.90 -7.17
CA ALA A 175 -30.64 -14.89 -6.14
C ALA A 175 -29.97 -14.52 -4.82
N LYS A 176 -30.59 -14.87 -3.70
CA LYS A 176 -30.06 -14.56 -2.35
C LYS A 176 -29.72 -15.84 -1.62
N TYR A 177 -28.60 -15.83 -0.91
CA TYR A 177 -28.28 -16.82 0.09
C TYR A 177 -29.32 -16.77 1.22
N ASP A 178 -29.86 -17.93 1.59
CA ASP A 178 -30.75 -18.08 2.75
C ASP A 178 -30.01 -18.88 3.84
N PRO A 179 -29.75 -18.26 5.02
CA PRO A 179 -29.09 -18.96 6.13
C PRO A 179 -29.92 -20.07 6.77
N LYS A 180 -31.21 -20.21 6.40
CA LYS A 180 -32.10 -21.28 6.88
C LYS A 180 -32.15 -22.49 5.95
N GLU A 181 -31.71 -22.34 4.70
CA GLU A 181 -31.61 -23.46 3.77
C GLU A 181 -30.36 -24.28 4.03
N GLU A 182 -30.44 -25.57 3.73
CA GLU A 182 -29.30 -26.47 3.79
C GLU A 182 -28.13 -26.00 2.91
N VAL A 183 -26.93 -26.33 3.36
CA VAL A 183 -25.68 -26.12 2.62
C VAL A 183 -25.11 -27.49 2.29
N ASP A 184 -24.85 -27.74 1.02
CA ASP A 184 -24.15 -28.94 0.57
C ASP A 184 -22.64 -28.78 0.81
N LEU A 185 -22.11 -29.51 1.79
CA LEU A 185 -20.70 -29.44 2.17
C LEU A 185 -19.75 -29.93 1.07
N SER A 186 -20.23 -30.78 0.16
CA SER A 186 -19.41 -31.22 -0.99
C SER A 186 -19.08 -30.06 -1.92
N GLU A 187 -20.02 -29.14 -2.12
CA GLU A 187 -19.79 -27.93 -2.92
C GLU A 187 -18.74 -27.01 -2.27
N ILE A 188 -18.74 -26.91 -0.95
CA ILE A 188 -17.72 -26.15 -0.20
C ILE A 188 -16.35 -26.80 -0.35
N SER A 189 -16.28 -28.13 -0.29
CA SER A 189 -15.05 -28.89 -0.49
C SER A 189 -14.49 -28.72 -1.91
N ASN A 190 -15.34 -28.63 -2.92
CA ASN A 190 -14.94 -28.39 -4.32
C ASN A 190 -14.36 -26.97 -4.54
N CYS A 191 -14.58 -26.05 -3.61
CA CYS A 191 -14.09 -24.68 -3.64
C CYS A 191 -13.03 -24.42 -2.55
N PHE A 192 -12.24 -25.44 -2.23
CA PHE A 192 -11.30 -25.42 -1.11
C PHE A 192 -10.37 -24.21 -1.12
N GLU A 193 -9.84 -23.78 -2.28
CA GLU A 193 -8.94 -22.64 -2.41
C GLU A 193 -9.61 -21.33 -1.95
N ILE A 194 -10.83 -21.07 -2.41
CA ILE A 194 -11.59 -19.87 -1.99
C ILE A 194 -11.89 -19.92 -0.50
N VAL A 195 -12.35 -21.07 -0.01
CA VAL A 195 -12.73 -21.23 1.40
C VAL A 195 -11.53 -21.10 2.31
N SER A 196 -10.41 -21.75 1.97
CA SER A 196 -9.16 -21.66 2.71
C SER A 196 -8.65 -20.20 2.79
N LYS A 197 -8.58 -19.49 1.65
CA LYS A 197 -8.20 -18.10 1.62
C LYS A 197 -9.17 -17.21 2.41
N ALA A 198 -10.47 -17.50 2.36
CA ALA A 198 -11.48 -16.74 3.09
C ALA A 198 -11.34 -16.90 4.62
N ILE A 199 -11.11 -18.10 5.10
CA ILE A 199 -10.91 -18.39 6.53
C ILE A 199 -9.63 -17.71 7.05
N ASN A 200 -8.56 -17.74 6.26
CA ASN A 200 -7.28 -17.15 6.64
C ASN A 200 -7.17 -15.63 6.37
N TYR A 201 -8.15 -15.04 5.73
CA TYR A 201 -8.11 -13.61 5.36
C TYR A 201 -7.80 -12.65 6.53
N PRO A 202 -8.40 -12.80 7.74
CA PRO A 202 -8.05 -11.92 8.86
C PRO A 202 -6.59 -12.07 9.31
N HIS A 203 -6.03 -13.28 9.23
CA HIS A 203 -4.63 -13.55 9.54
C HIS A 203 -3.71 -12.88 8.52
N PHE A 204 -3.98 -13.04 7.23
CA PHE A 204 -3.23 -12.38 6.16
C PHE A 204 -3.23 -10.86 6.30
N LEU A 205 -4.39 -10.25 6.59
CA LEU A 205 -4.47 -8.81 6.81
C LEU A 205 -3.60 -8.34 7.97
N LYS A 206 -3.56 -9.10 9.06
CA LYS A 206 -2.71 -8.79 10.21
C LYS A 206 -1.24 -8.83 9.82
N GLU A 207 -0.80 -9.86 9.11
CA GLU A 207 0.58 -9.98 8.64
C GLU A 207 0.95 -8.84 7.68
N TYR A 208 0.11 -8.56 6.68
CA TYR A 208 0.36 -7.49 5.71
C TYR A 208 0.46 -6.11 6.38
N ALA A 209 -0.35 -5.87 7.42
CA ALA A 209 -0.29 -4.63 8.19
C ALA A 209 1.00 -4.53 9.01
N LEU A 210 1.42 -5.62 9.67
CA LEU A 210 2.65 -5.64 10.47
C LEU A 210 3.90 -5.46 9.59
N GLU A 211 3.91 -6.05 8.41
CA GLU A 211 5.01 -5.97 7.44
C GLU A 211 5.00 -4.70 6.59
N ARG A 212 3.98 -3.84 6.71
CA ARG A 212 3.79 -2.69 5.82
C ARG A 212 3.79 -3.08 4.33
N SER A 213 3.14 -4.21 3.99
CA SER A 213 3.18 -4.82 2.67
C SER A 213 1.84 -4.72 1.91
N PRO A 214 1.41 -3.52 1.46
CA PRO A 214 0.16 -3.36 0.70
C PRO A 214 0.17 -4.15 -0.61
N HIS A 215 1.35 -4.39 -1.21
CA HIS A 215 1.50 -5.23 -2.40
C HIS A 215 1.00 -6.66 -2.18
N SER A 216 1.20 -7.23 -0.99
CA SER A 216 0.70 -8.56 -0.64
C SER A 216 -0.83 -8.62 -0.69
N LEU A 217 -1.52 -7.54 -0.29
CA LEU A 217 -2.97 -7.45 -0.42
C LEU A 217 -3.43 -7.34 -1.88
N VAL A 218 -2.70 -6.62 -2.73
CA VAL A 218 -2.98 -6.57 -4.18
C VAL A 218 -2.83 -7.96 -4.80
N HIS A 219 -1.76 -8.69 -4.48
CA HIS A 219 -1.57 -10.07 -4.95
C HIS A 219 -2.68 -11.00 -4.46
N PHE A 220 -3.06 -10.89 -3.18
CA PHE A 220 -4.19 -11.63 -2.64
C PHE A 220 -5.49 -11.36 -3.42
N ILE A 221 -5.81 -10.10 -3.71
CA ILE A 221 -7.00 -9.73 -4.51
C ILE A 221 -6.97 -10.40 -5.89
N LYS A 222 -5.83 -10.35 -6.58
CA LYS A 222 -5.66 -10.95 -7.91
C LYS A 222 -5.89 -12.46 -7.87
N GLU A 223 -5.23 -13.16 -6.97
CA GLU A 223 -5.37 -14.60 -6.81
C GLU A 223 -6.78 -15.02 -6.39
N PHE A 224 -7.36 -14.32 -5.42
CA PHE A 224 -8.70 -14.60 -4.93
C PHE A 224 -9.77 -14.35 -6.01
N SER A 225 -9.56 -13.35 -6.85
CA SER A 225 -10.39 -13.11 -8.03
C SER A 225 -10.26 -14.20 -9.07
N ALA A 226 -9.04 -14.72 -9.30
CA ALA A 226 -8.81 -15.83 -10.24
C ALA A 226 -9.49 -17.11 -9.77
N ASP A 227 -9.39 -17.43 -8.48
CA ASP A 227 -10.09 -18.58 -7.89
C ASP A 227 -11.60 -18.47 -8.08
N PHE A 228 -12.17 -17.29 -7.85
CA PHE A 228 -13.59 -17.04 -8.06
C PHE A 228 -14.01 -17.16 -9.54
N HIS A 229 -13.20 -16.66 -10.46
CA HIS A 229 -13.47 -16.82 -11.88
C HIS A 229 -13.46 -18.29 -12.30
N SER A 230 -12.50 -19.07 -11.84
CA SER A 230 -12.41 -20.51 -12.07
C SER A 230 -13.62 -21.26 -11.50
N PHE A 231 -14.01 -20.92 -10.27
CA PHE A 231 -15.22 -21.45 -9.66
C PHE A 231 -16.48 -21.15 -10.48
N TYR A 232 -16.65 -19.90 -10.89
CA TYR A 232 -17.81 -19.47 -11.67
C TYR A 232 -17.90 -20.14 -13.04
N GLU A 233 -16.76 -20.35 -13.71
CA GLU A 233 -16.71 -21.01 -15.02
C GLU A 233 -17.02 -22.52 -14.93
N SER A 234 -16.63 -23.17 -13.84
CA SER A 234 -16.82 -24.60 -13.62
C SER A 234 -18.18 -24.96 -13.03
N SER A 235 -18.85 -24.01 -12.35
CA SER A 235 -20.00 -24.31 -11.50
C SER A 235 -21.09 -23.23 -11.64
N PRO A 236 -22.19 -23.47 -12.36
CA PRO A 236 -23.33 -22.56 -12.39
C PRO A 236 -23.83 -22.31 -10.96
N VAL A 237 -23.83 -21.03 -10.52
CA VAL A 237 -24.20 -20.71 -9.13
C VAL A 237 -25.64 -21.05 -8.80
N ILE A 238 -26.52 -20.92 -9.76
CA ILE A 238 -27.94 -21.28 -9.64
C ILE A 238 -28.15 -22.61 -10.33
N SER A 239 -28.66 -23.61 -9.60
CA SER A 239 -28.99 -24.95 -10.08
C SER A 239 -30.40 -25.35 -9.61
N ASP A 240 -30.94 -26.47 -10.13
CA ASP A 240 -32.23 -27.02 -9.69
C ASP A 240 -32.18 -27.54 -8.24
N ASN A 241 -31.00 -27.92 -7.76
CA ASN A 241 -30.78 -28.31 -6.36
C ASN A 241 -30.58 -27.08 -5.48
N LYS A 242 -31.53 -26.85 -4.57
CA LYS A 242 -31.50 -25.69 -3.67
C LYS A 242 -30.28 -25.66 -2.73
N ALA A 243 -29.91 -26.81 -2.14
CA ALA A 243 -28.75 -26.89 -1.24
C ALA A 243 -27.45 -26.55 -1.97
N VAL A 244 -27.26 -27.06 -3.18
CA VAL A 244 -26.14 -26.73 -4.06
C VAL A 244 -26.13 -25.24 -4.38
N SER A 245 -27.27 -24.69 -4.82
CA SER A 245 -27.38 -23.25 -5.13
C SER A 245 -27.07 -22.40 -3.90
N ASN A 246 -27.58 -22.77 -2.74
CA ASN A 246 -27.37 -22.04 -1.49
C ASN A 246 -25.89 -22.04 -1.06
N SER A 247 -25.18 -23.16 -1.22
CA SER A 247 -23.73 -23.25 -0.99
C SER A 247 -22.93 -22.32 -1.90
N ARG A 248 -23.24 -22.33 -3.19
CA ARG A 248 -22.58 -21.48 -4.20
C ARG A 248 -22.88 -20.00 -4.01
N LEU A 249 -24.10 -19.67 -3.55
CA LEU A 249 -24.46 -18.31 -3.16
C LEU A 249 -23.72 -17.84 -1.91
N LEU A 250 -23.49 -18.74 -0.93
CA LEU A 250 -22.68 -18.44 0.25
C LEU A 250 -21.23 -18.11 -0.15
N ILE A 251 -20.61 -18.93 -1.00
CA ILE A 251 -19.27 -18.68 -1.54
C ILE A 251 -19.21 -17.33 -2.26
N THR A 252 -20.21 -17.03 -3.10
CA THR A 252 -20.31 -15.77 -3.82
C THR A 252 -20.43 -14.57 -2.86
N LEU A 253 -21.22 -14.71 -1.80
CA LEU A 253 -21.39 -13.68 -0.77
C LEU A 253 -20.10 -13.40 -0.01
N ILE A 254 -19.39 -14.45 0.41
CA ILE A 254 -18.10 -14.36 1.10
C ILE A 254 -17.07 -13.68 0.17
N THR A 255 -16.99 -14.11 -1.08
CA THR A 255 -16.08 -13.53 -2.08
C THR A 255 -16.34 -12.04 -2.27
N LYS A 256 -17.61 -11.66 -2.46
CA LYS A 256 -18.02 -10.25 -2.55
C LYS A 256 -17.52 -9.44 -1.33
N GLN A 257 -17.75 -9.97 -0.12
CA GLN A 257 -17.41 -9.24 1.10
C GLN A 257 -15.90 -9.06 1.26
N ILE A 258 -15.12 -10.11 0.97
CA ILE A 258 -13.64 -10.07 1.06
C ILE A 258 -13.07 -9.09 0.03
N LEU A 259 -13.49 -9.17 -1.22
CA LEU A 259 -13.03 -8.23 -2.26
C LEU A 259 -13.40 -6.78 -1.91
N LYS A 260 -14.63 -6.55 -1.44
CA LYS A 260 -15.06 -5.22 -0.98
C LYS A 260 -14.18 -4.68 0.14
N ASN A 261 -13.89 -5.48 1.15
CA ASN A 261 -13.04 -5.08 2.25
C ASN A 261 -11.61 -4.79 1.78
N SER A 262 -11.06 -5.65 0.93
CA SER A 262 -9.71 -5.52 0.38
C SER A 262 -9.55 -4.25 -0.46
N PHE A 263 -10.49 -3.97 -1.35
CA PHE A 263 -10.49 -2.72 -2.13
C PHE A 263 -10.56 -1.49 -1.22
N LYS A 264 -11.42 -1.50 -0.20
CA LYS A 264 -11.53 -0.38 0.75
C LYS A 264 -10.23 -0.15 1.54
N ILE A 265 -9.53 -1.20 1.94
CA ILE A 265 -8.23 -1.08 2.63
C ILE A 265 -7.20 -0.39 1.72
N LEU A 266 -7.21 -0.70 0.41
CA LEU A 266 -6.36 -0.05 -0.58
C LEU A 266 -6.85 1.36 -0.97
N ASN A 267 -7.97 1.83 -0.40
CA ASN A 267 -8.65 3.06 -0.79
C ASN A 267 -8.97 3.08 -2.31
N VAL A 268 -9.45 1.94 -2.82
CA VAL A 268 -9.95 1.71 -4.18
C VAL A 268 -11.45 1.45 -4.08
N GLU A 269 -12.24 2.10 -4.92
CA GLU A 269 -13.69 1.91 -4.87
C GLU A 269 -14.10 0.62 -5.61
N PRO A 270 -14.85 -0.29 -4.95
CA PRO A 270 -15.38 -1.46 -5.63
C PRO A 270 -16.55 -1.07 -6.53
N LEU A 271 -16.45 -1.39 -7.82
CA LEU A 271 -17.47 -1.06 -8.82
C LEU A 271 -18.67 -2.03 -8.73
N GLU A 272 -19.89 -1.52 -8.64
CA GLU A 272 -21.08 -2.38 -8.62
C GLU A 272 -21.56 -2.79 -10.02
N LYS A 273 -21.12 -2.06 -11.04
CA LYS A 273 -21.43 -2.31 -12.46
C LYS A 273 -20.24 -1.91 -13.33
N MET A 274 -20.04 -2.65 -14.38
CA MET A 274 -19.09 -2.38 -15.47
C MET A 274 -19.75 -2.65 -16.79
#